data_8e8adabed4cfb8c9f06a18f928fc0451
#
_entry.id   8e8adabed4cfb8c9f06a18f928fc0451
#
_cell.length_a   1.000
_cell.length_b   1.000
_cell.length_c   1.000
_cell.angle_alpha   90.00
_cell.angle_beta   90.00
_cell.angle_gamma   90.00
#
_symmetry.space_group_name_H-M   'P 1'
#
loop_
_entity.id
_entity.type
_entity.pdbx_description
1 polymer ?
#
loop_
_entity_poly.entity_id
_entity_poly.type
_entity_poly.pdbx_seq_one_letter_code
_entity_poly.pdbx_strand_id
1 'polypeptide(L)'
;MERSFTRLHFRWLLDAAEESYGFSPADGDLEHQSLHFPPELGQGHFDHANLALGMSLYRSTHRLLPAASGHLIPIAEIEVDYGGPAFVAQSLRGGRICQQERLPEANLIFEEGRDFFLHVQKRQVLPLVDGSSDSTMVALQAQIATLERLLGEPEAAALLGALDLSTLPSMAVRAMPRQISAPLHQAMARFLSGAAQKLYAQAKVLEYLSGLSEHLSLEGPGETSASMLRERVAACRNHLLGLEGKLPSLVALAQTFNLPAKRLNAAFSETYGQTIFVFITTHRLDQARQALLETDVPMKALSHKLGYSHVNNFITAFQKRFGQSPGSLRTREGKPLKPRIA
;
A
#
# COMPACT_ATOMS: atom_id res chain seq x y z
N MET A 1 -13.36 -10.90 32.86
CA MET A 1 -12.78 -10.03 31.81
C MET A 1 -11.51 -10.71 31.32
N GLU A 2 -11.59 -11.48 30.25
CA GLU A 2 -10.40 -12.02 29.59
C GLU A 2 -9.61 -10.86 29.03
N ARG A 3 -8.36 -10.72 29.48
CA ARG A 3 -7.43 -9.75 28.90
C ARG A 3 -7.09 -10.24 27.48
N SER A 4 -7.62 -9.57 26.47
CA SER A 4 -7.23 -9.78 25.08
C SER A 4 -5.77 -9.36 24.93
N PHE A 5 -4.87 -10.31 24.68
CA PHE A 5 -3.44 -10.05 24.48
C PHE A 5 -3.13 -10.11 22.99
N THR A 6 -2.39 -9.13 22.51
CA THR A 6 -1.79 -9.20 21.17
C THR A 6 -0.76 -10.31 21.16
N ARG A 7 -0.90 -11.23 20.22
CA ARG A 7 0.11 -12.25 19.92
C ARG A 7 0.85 -11.83 18.67
N LEU A 8 2.14 -11.66 18.80
CA LEU A 8 3.04 -11.25 17.72
C LEU A 8 4.07 -12.32 17.50
N HIS A 9 4.17 -12.82 16.29
CA HIS A 9 5.11 -13.84 15.88
C HIS A 9 5.98 -13.30 14.75
N PHE A 10 7.30 -13.30 14.94
CA PHE A 10 8.27 -12.91 13.92
C PHE A 10 9.12 -14.11 13.51
N ARG A 11 9.32 -14.24 12.22
CA ARG A 11 10.36 -15.08 11.65
C ARG A 11 11.30 -14.19 10.84
N TRP A 12 12.48 -13.93 11.36
CA TRP A 12 13.50 -13.15 10.66
C TRP A 12 14.01 -13.92 9.45
N LEU A 13 14.05 -13.31 8.28
CA LEU A 13 14.40 -13.98 7.03
C LEU A 13 15.89 -13.86 6.69
N LEU A 14 16.59 -12.92 7.32
CA LEU A 14 18.00 -12.65 7.08
C LEU A 14 18.91 -13.27 8.16
N ASP A 15 18.34 -13.82 9.22
CA ASP A 15 19.10 -14.47 10.28
C ASP A 15 19.33 -15.94 9.93
N ALA A 16 20.60 -16.40 10.04
CA ALA A 16 20.97 -17.80 9.85
C ALA A 16 20.45 -18.72 10.98
N ALA A 17 20.03 -18.16 12.10
CA ALA A 17 19.33 -18.85 13.17
C ALA A 17 17.81 -18.70 12.92
N GLU A 18 17.16 -19.81 12.58
CA GLU A 18 15.67 -19.89 12.50
C GLU A 18 15.06 -19.72 13.92
N GLU A 19 15.29 -18.59 14.56
CA GLU A 19 14.68 -18.29 15.83
C GLU A 19 13.36 -17.56 15.64
N SER A 20 12.31 -18.19 16.08
CA SER A 20 10.96 -17.64 16.13
C SER A 20 10.81 -16.88 17.44
N TYR A 21 10.70 -15.56 17.37
CA TYR A 21 10.53 -14.73 18.56
C TYR A 21 9.04 -14.42 18.78
N GLY A 22 8.52 -14.84 19.93
CA GLY A 22 7.21 -14.42 20.41
C GLY A 22 7.40 -13.36 21.47
N PHE A 23 6.84 -12.17 21.25
CA PHE A 23 6.73 -11.18 22.33
C PHE A 23 5.53 -11.51 23.20
N SER A 24 5.79 -11.86 24.46
CA SER A 24 4.75 -11.90 25.47
C SER A 24 4.57 -10.48 26.02
N PRO A 25 3.33 -9.99 26.22
CA PRO A 25 3.10 -8.71 26.87
C PRO A 25 3.42 -8.84 28.36
N ALA A 26 4.69 -8.99 28.71
CA ALA A 26 5.11 -8.74 30.06
C ALA A 26 5.08 -7.24 30.34
N ASP A 27 4.59 -6.83 31.51
CA ASP A 27 4.70 -5.45 31.99
C ASP A 27 6.19 -5.14 32.19
N GLY A 28 6.88 -4.76 31.13
CA GLY A 28 8.35 -4.60 31.13
C GLY A 28 8.81 -3.33 30.42
N ASP A 29 10.05 -3.02 30.64
CA ASP A 29 10.83 -1.96 30.01
C ASP A 29 10.88 -2.11 28.48
N LEU A 30 11.40 -1.09 27.79
CA LEU A 30 11.67 -1.11 26.37
C LEU A 30 12.52 -2.33 26.00
N GLU A 31 11.93 -3.30 25.31
CA GLU A 31 12.66 -4.46 24.79
C GLU A 31 13.43 -4.06 23.54
N HIS A 32 14.70 -4.42 23.49
CA HIS A 32 15.59 -4.14 22.37
C HIS A 32 16.10 -5.44 21.78
N GLN A 33 15.97 -5.57 20.46
CA GLN A 33 16.48 -6.70 19.70
C GLN A 33 17.30 -6.21 18.51
N SER A 34 18.50 -6.77 18.36
CA SER A 34 19.31 -6.55 17.17
C SER A 34 18.85 -7.48 16.06
N LEU A 35 18.70 -6.94 14.85
CA LEU A 35 18.44 -7.71 13.65
C LEU A 35 19.77 -8.09 13.03
N HIS A 36 20.04 -9.39 12.91
CA HIS A 36 21.26 -9.88 12.33
C HIS A 36 21.15 -9.95 10.81
N PHE A 37 21.50 -8.86 10.14
CA PHE A 37 21.64 -8.84 8.69
C PHE A 37 22.98 -9.47 8.29
N PRO A 38 23.08 -10.05 7.07
CA PRO A 38 24.38 -10.31 6.48
C PRO A 38 25.23 -9.02 6.56
N PRO A 39 26.48 -9.11 7.07
CA PRO A 39 27.31 -7.92 7.35
C PRO A 39 27.49 -6.98 6.16
N GLU A 40 27.44 -7.53 4.94
CA GLU A 40 27.51 -6.78 3.69
C GLU A 40 26.29 -5.96 3.37
N LEU A 41 25.11 -6.27 3.94
CA LEU A 41 23.87 -5.54 3.73
C LEU A 41 23.66 -4.44 4.76
N GLY A 42 24.23 -4.57 5.97
CA GLY A 42 24.08 -3.56 7.01
C GLY A 42 23.68 -4.12 8.37
N GLN A 43 22.96 -3.30 9.13
CA GLN A 43 22.48 -3.69 10.47
C GLN A 43 21.07 -3.13 10.71
N GLY A 44 20.31 -3.81 11.55
CA GLY A 44 18.99 -3.38 11.97
C GLY A 44 18.76 -3.57 13.45
N HIS A 45 17.78 -2.83 13.98
CA HIS A 45 17.34 -2.94 15.36
C HIS A 45 15.82 -2.90 15.41
N PHE A 46 15.27 -3.68 16.33
CA PHE A 46 13.85 -3.69 16.63
C PHE A 46 13.64 -3.41 18.11
N ASP A 47 12.81 -2.43 18.42
CA ASP A 47 12.45 -2.05 19.79
C ASP A 47 10.93 -2.19 19.96
N HIS A 48 10.52 -2.67 21.13
CA HIS A 48 9.13 -2.81 21.51
C HIS A 48 8.90 -2.23 22.90
N ALA A 49 7.78 -1.54 23.09
CA ALA A 49 7.34 -1.01 24.37
C ALA A 49 5.85 -1.19 24.58
N ASN A 50 5.46 -1.79 25.69
CA ASN A 50 4.07 -1.86 26.14
C ASN A 50 3.73 -0.61 26.94
N LEU A 51 2.66 0.08 26.53
CA LEU A 51 2.14 1.26 27.18
C LEU A 51 0.90 0.92 28.03
N ALA A 52 0.41 1.89 28.78
CA ALA A 52 -0.85 1.75 29.47
C ALA A 52 -2.03 1.61 28.49
N LEU A 53 -3.17 1.15 29.01
CA LEU A 53 -4.42 0.99 28.27
C LEU A 53 -4.36 -0.01 27.11
N GLY A 54 -3.38 -0.91 27.06
CA GLY A 54 -3.23 -1.91 26.00
C GLY A 54 -2.75 -1.33 24.68
N MET A 55 -2.05 -0.22 24.70
CA MET A 55 -1.31 0.31 23.56
C MET A 55 0.11 -0.26 23.52
N SER A 56 0.68 -0.36 22.33
CA SER A 56 2.07 -0.78 22.14
C SER A 56 2.74 0.06 21.09
N LEU A 57 4.04 0.25 21.24
CA LEU A 57 4.92 0.91 20.27
C LEU A 57 5.97 -0.07 19.77
N TYR A 58 6.25 0.02 18.49
CA TYR A 58 7.32 -0.70 17.82
C TYR A 58 8.18 0.27 17.05
N ARG A 59 9.49 0.05 17.06
CA ARG A 59 10.44 0.78 16.21
C ARG A 59 11.33 -0.21 15.50
N SER A 60 11.42 -0.10 14.19
CA SER A 60 12.38 -0.81 13.36
C SER A 60 13.34 0.19 12.72
N THR A 61 14.63 -0.01 12.91
CA THR A 61 15.68 0.85 12.35
C THR A 61 16.57 0.00 11.45
N HIS A 62 16.84 0.48 10.23
CA HIS A 62 17.67 -0.18 9.25
C HIS A 62 18.76 0.79 8.81
N ARG A 63 20.02 0.39 9.00
CA ARG A 63 21.19 1.08 8.46
C ARG A 63 21.83 0.19 7.42
N LEU A 64 21.75 0.63 6.16
CA LEU A 64 22.05 -0.21 5.02
C LEU A 64 23.35 0.24 4.36
N LEU A 65 24.11 -0.73 3.86
CA LEU A 65 25.37 -0.52 3.18
C LEU A 65 25.15 -0.42 1.65
N PRO A 66 26.12 0.13 0.89
CA PRO A 66 25.96 0.29 -0.56
C PRO A 66 25.64 -1.00 -1.32
N ALA A 67 26.03 -2.17 -0.81
CA ALA A 67 25.71 -3.47 -1.39
C ALA A 67 24.20 -3.78 -1.39
N ALA A 68 23.43 -3.16 -0.49
CA ALA A 68 21.98 -3.30 -0.41
C ALA A 68 21.24 -2.43 -1.46
N SER A 69 21.93 -1.42 -2.04
CA SER A 69 21.31 -0.43 -2.92
C SER A 69 20.68 -1.06 -4.16
N GLY A 70 19.46 -0.58 -4.50
CA GLY A 70 18.70 -1.08 -5.64
C GLY A 70 17.94 -2.40 -5.37
N HIS A 71 18.02 -2.94 -4.16
CA HIS A 71 17.31 -4.16 -3.76
C HIS A 71 16.20 -3.85 -2.75
N LEU A 72 15.11 -4.61 -2.82
CA LEU A 72 14.11 -4.68 -1.76
C LEU A 72 14.48 -5.83 -0.83
N ILE A 73 14.79 -5.51 0.41
CA ILE A 73 15.32 -6.45 1.40
C ILE A 73 14.15 -6.94 2.27
N PRO A 74 13.80 -8.24 2.23
CA PRO A 74 12.80 -8.80 3.09
C PRO A 74 13.34 -8.90 4.53
N ILE A 75 12.63 -8.32 5.50
CA ILE A 75 13.08 -8.25 6.88
C ILE A 75 12.61 -9.46 7.69
N ALA A 76 11.32 -9.71 7.71
CA ALA A 76 10.71 -10.78 8.49
C ALA A 76 9.37 -11.21 7.91
N GLU A 77 8.95 -12.43 8.15
CA GLU A 77 7.53 -12.77 8.10
C GLU A 77 6.92 -12.47 9.47
N ILE A 78 5.89 -11.62 9.47
CA ILE A 78 5.25 -11.14 10.68
C ILE A 78 3.80 -11.61 10.70
N GLU A 79 3.41 -12.29 11.75
CA GLU A 79 2.05 -12.72 12.01
C GLU A 79 1.56 -12.10 13.31
N VAL A 80 0.42 -11.40 13.25
CA VAL A 80 -0.14 -10.70 14.39
C VAL A 80 -1.59 -11.10 14.57
N ASP A 81 -1.95 -11.53 15.78
CA ASP A 81 -3.33 -11.61 16.26
C ASP A 81 -3.51 -10.58 17.36
N TYR A 82 -4.27 -9.54 17.08
CA TYR A 82 -4.51 -8.43 18.00
C TYR A 82 -5.53 -8.78 19.11
N GLY A 83 -6.14 -9.97 19.05
CA GLY A 83 -7.16 -10.40 20.02
C GLY A 83 -8.50 -9.65 19.90
N GLY A 84 -8.64 -8.73 18.97
CA GLY A 84 -9.82 -7.93 18.66
C GLY A 84 -9.51 -6.89 17.59
N PRO A 85 -10.49 -6.09 17.15
CA PRO A 85 -10.25 -4.99 16.23
C PRO A 85 -9.22 -4.02 16.77
N ALA A 86 -8.20 -3.71 15.98
CA ALA A 86 -7.09 -2.84 16.36
C ALA A 86 -6.83 -1.78 15.29
N PHE A 87 -6.49 -0.60 15.75
CA PHE A 87 -5.91 0.49 14.98
C PHE A 87 -4.39 0.39 15.03
N VAL A 88 -3.76 0.49 13.87
CA VAL A 88 -2.30 0.56 13.75
C VAL A 88 -1.94 1.76 12.90
N ALA A 89 -1.02 2.59 13.39
CA ALA A 89 -0.45 3.69 12.63
C ALA A 89 1.06 3.48 12.50
N GLN A 90 1.58 3.55 11.28
CA GLN A 90 3.02 3.41 10.99
C GLN A 90 3.52 4.67 10.31
N SER A 91 4.61 5.23 10.82
CA SER A 91 5.28 6.40 10.27
C SER A 91 6.74 6.09 9.98
N LEU A 92 7.26 6.62 8.87
CA LEU A 92 8.61 6.36 8.39
C LEU A 92 9.44 7.64 8.36
N ARG A 93 10.70 7.53 8.78
CA ARG A 93 11.74 8.53 8.57
C ARG A 93 12.85 7.91 7.72
N GLY A 94 13.10 8.55 6.59
CA GLY A 94 14.04 8.08 5.58
C GLY A 94 13.55 6.82 4.86
N GLY A 95 14.04 6.60 3.67
CA GLY A 95 13.79 5.40 2.90
C GLY A 95 12.35 5.18 2.46
N ARG A 96 12.09 3.93 2.08
CA ARG A 96 10.80 3.45 1.59
C ARG A 96 10.60 2.01 2.04
N ILE A 97 9.37 1.67 2.42
CA ILE A 97 8.98 0.31 2.78
C ILE A 97 7.82 -0.14 1.91
N CYS A 98 7.94 -1.34 1.36
CA CYS A 98 6.86 -2.05 0.70
C CYS A 98 6.31 -3.09 1.69
N GLN A 99 5.04 -2.97 2.06
CA GLN A 99 4.33 -3.95 2.89
C GLN A 99 3.60 -4.92 1.98
N GLN A 100 4.07 -6.17 1.93
CA GLN A 100 3.34 -7.26 1.27
C GLN A 100 2.43 -7.91 2.30
N GLU A 101 1.19 -7.44 2.36
CA GLU A 101 0.18 -8.03 3.22
C GLU A 101 -0.36 -9.31 2.59
N ARG A 102 -0.38 -10.41 3.36
CA ARG A 102 -0.98 -11.69 2.96
C ARG A 102 -2.38 -11.86 3.52
N LEU A 103 -2.63 -11.20 4.65
CA LEU A 103 -3.93 -11.18 5.32
C LEU A 103 -4.14 -9.82 5.99
N PRO A 104 -5.04 -8.97 5.44
CA PRO A 104 -5.68 -9.07 4.12
C PRO A 104 -4.68 -8.88 2.97
N GLU A 105 -4.97 -9.47 1.80
CA GLU A 105 -4.03 -9.42 0.66
C GLU A 105 -3.93 -8.02 0.07
N ALA A 106 -2.75 -7.41 0.14
CA ALA A 106 -2.44 -6.10 -0.45
C ALA A 106 -0.93 -5.87 -0.57
N ASN A 107 -0.54 -5.03 -1.51
CA ASN A 107 0.83 -4.53 -1.63
C ASN A 107 0.80 -3.01 -1.53
N LEU A 108 1.39 -2.48 -0.48
CA LEU A 108 1.36 -1.06 -0.15
C LEU A 108 2.78 -0.53 0.00
N ILE A 109 3.03 0.63 -0.58
CA ILE A 109 4.31 1.32 -0.47
C ILE A 109 4.08 2.63 0.28
N PHE A 110 4.88 2.88 1.29
CA PHE A 110 4.89 4.15 2.00
C PHE A 110 6.33 4.62 2.25
N GLU A 111 6.47 5.92 2.40
CA GLU A 111 7.74 6.64 2.50
C GLU A 111 7.60 7.81 3.47
N GLU A 112 8.67 8.51 3.78
CA GLU A 112 8.62 9.69 4.66
C GLU A 112 7.59 10.71 4.17
N GLY A 113 6.75 11.21 5.09
CA GLY A 113 5.64 12.12 4.79
C GLY A 113 4.34 11.41 4.33
N ARG A 114 4.36 10.08 4.29
CA ARG A 114 3.16 9.26 4.02
C ARG A 114 3.06 8.17 5.07
N ASP A 115 2.12 8.31 5.98
CA ASP A 115 1.90 7.32 7.03
C ASP A 115 0.95 6.22 6.58
N PHE A 116 1.16 5.03 7.11
CA PHE A 116 0.35 3.86 6.82
C PHE A 116 -0.54 3.51 8.01
N PHE A 117 -1.83 3.36 7.75
CA PHE A 117 -2.86 3.11 8.75
C PHE A 117 -3.61 1.81 8.45
N LEU A 118 -3.95 1.07 9.53
CA LEU A 118 -4.71 -0.18 9.42
C LEU A 118 -5.81 -0.22 10.48
N HIS A 119 -6.93 -0.83 10.12
CA HIS A 119 -7.96 -1.33 11.02
C HIS A 119 -8.11 -2.83 10.75
N VAL A 120 -7.55 -3.65 11.62
CA VAL A 120 -7.39 -5.10 11.42
C VAL A 120 -7.54 -5.85 12.73
N GLN A 121 -7.95 -7.13 12.66
CA GLN A 121 -7.95 -8.03 13.82
C GLN A 121 -6.76 -9.00 13.76
N LYS A 122 -6.42 -9.44 12.55
CA LYS A 122 -5.27 -10.30 12.28
C LYS A 122 -4.51 -9.78 11.08
N ARG A 123 -3.21 -10.01 11.07
CA ARG A 123 -2.34 -9.55 10.00
C ARG A 123 -1.26 -10.57 9.73
N GLN A 124 -0.95 -10.78 8.46
CA GLN A 124 0.25 -11.49 8.01
C GLN A 124 0.94 -10.61 6.97
N VAL A 125 2.18 -10.24 7.23
CA VAL A 125 2.91 -9.30 6.39
C VAL A 125 4.37 -9.67 6.22
N LEU A 126 4.90 -9.38 5.04
CA LEU A 126 6.31 -9.39 4.69
C LEU A 126 6.75 -7.95 4.38
N PRO A 127 7.37 -7.22 5.32
CA PRO A 127 7.95 -5.93 5.06
C PRO A 127 9.24 -6.06 4.24
N LEU A 128 9.32 -5.29 3.16
CA LEU A 128 10.49 -5.16 2.28
C LEU A 128 11.02 -3.74 2.42
N VAL A 129 12.26 -3.59 2.86
CA VAL A 129 12.93 -2.30 3.00
C VAL A 129 13.73 -1.98 1.74
N ASP A 130 13.61 -0.77 1.24
CA ASP A 130 14.43 -0.28 0.11
C ASP A 130 15.88 -0.11 0.59
N GLY A 131 16.80 -0.88 0.01
CA GLY A 131 18.22 -0.91 0.34
C GLY A 131 18.99 0.35 -0.03
N SER A 132 18.37 1.33 -0.68
CA SER A 132 19.04 2.52 -1.18
C SER A 132 19.26 3.60 -0.12
N SER A 133 18.63 3.49 1.06
CA SER A 133 18.75 4.48 2.14
C SER A 133 18.40 3.90 3.51
N ASP A 134 18.97 4.50 4.55
CA ASP A 134 18.59 4.21 5.92
C ASP A 134 17.13 4.55 6.18
N SER A 135 16.50 3.79 7.09
CA SER A 135 15.11 4.02 7.46
C SER A 135 14.86 3.74 8.93
N THR A 136 13.90 4.47 9.50
CA THR A 136 13.36 4.24 10.84
C THR A 136 11.86 4.29 10.79
N MET A 137 11.21 3.16 11.01
CA MET A 137 9.77 3.03 11.11
C MET A 137 9.36 2.97 12.58
N VAL A 138 8.34 3.72 12.95
CA VAL A 138 7.66 3.60 14.25
C VAL A 138 6.20 3.24 14.01
N ALA A 139 5.70 2.28 14.77
CA ALA A 139 4.31 1.84 14.74
C ALA A 139 3.67 2.00 16.11
N LEU A 140 2.51 2.65 16.15
CA LEU A 140 1.57 2.62 17.26
C LEU A 140 0.52 1.56 16.97
N GLN A 141 0.21 0.77 17.98
CA GLN A 141 -0.89 -0.17 17.99
C GLN A 141 -1.81 0.12 19.17
N ALA A 142 -3.11 0.15 18.92
CA ALA A 142 -4.13 0.31 19.95
C ALA A 142 -5.38 -0.52 19.62
N GLN A 143 -6.00 -1.14 20.60
CA GLN A 143 -7.34 -1.74 20.44
C GLN A 143 -8.34 -0.62 20.11
N ILE A 144 -9.35 -0.90 19.26
CA ILE A 144 -10.42 0.08 18.98
C ILE A 144 -11.11 0.51 20.28
N ALA A 145 -11.42 -0.43 21.15
CA ALA A 145 -11.98 -0.13 22.48
C ALA A 145 -11.10 0.82 23.33
N THR A 146 -9.81 0.90 23.06
CA THR A 146 -8.91 1.86 23.71
C THR A 146 -9.04 3.25 23.10
N LEU A 147 -9.15 3.35 21.77
CA LEU A 147 -9.45 4.63 21.12
C LEU A 147 -10.80 5.19 21.57
N GLU A 148 -11.82 4.36 21.63
CA GLU A 148 -13.16 4.73 22.10
C GLU A 148 -13.14 5.23 23.56
N ARG A 149 -12.35 4.62 24.44
CA ARG A 149 -12.17 5.11 25.82
C ARG A 149 -11.40 6.40 25.92
N LEU A 150 -10.44 6.67 25.00
CA LEU A 150 -9.62 7.88 25.00
C LEU A 150 -10.32 9.06 24.35
N LEU A 151 -11.04 8.83 23.26
CA LEU A 151 -11.62 9.87 22.40
C LEU A 151 -13.14 9.99 22.58
N GLY A 152 -13.82 8.91 22.98
CA GLY A 152 -15.28 8.72 22.84
C GLY A 152 -15.59 7.90 21.58
N GLU A 153 -16.71 7.16 21.59
CA GLU A 153 -17.12 6.33 20.44
C GLU A 153 -17.35 7.15 19.16
N PRO A 154 -18.04 8.32 19.18
CA PRO A 154 -18.27 9.11 17.98
C PRO A 154 -16.96 9.63 17.36
N GLU A 155 -16.03 10.09 18.18
CA GLU A 155 -14.76 10.66 17.77
C GLU A 155 -13.81 9.57 17.24
N ALA A 156 -13.79 8.39 17.87
CA ALA A 156 -13.03 7.23 17.36
C ALA A 156 -13.57 6.77 15.99
N ALA A 157 -14.90 6.71 15.83
CA ALA A 157 -15.52 6.40 14.55
C ALA A 157 -15.24 7.47 13.48
N ALA A 158 -15.26 8.75 13.86
CA ALA A 158 -14.90 9.87 12.97
C ALA A 158 -13.45 9.79 12.51
N LEU A 159 -12.51 9.50 13.42
CA LEU A 159 -11.09 9.28 13.12
C LEU A 159 -10.90 8.15 12.09
N LEU A 160 -11.52 6.99 12.34
CA LEU A 160 -11.46 5.86 11.41
C LEU A 160 -12.09 6.21 10.06
N GLY A 161 -13.22 6.92 10.07
CA GLY A 161 -13.90 7.37 8.85
C GLY A 161 -13.04 8.33 8.02
N ALA A 162 -12.41 9.31 8.67
CA ALA A 162 -11.52 10.26 8.03
C ALA A 162 -10.27 9.59 7.41
N LEU A 163 -9.82 8.47 7.97
CA LEU A 163 -8.72 7.66 7.44
C LEU A 163 -9.15 6.60 6.41
N ASP A 164 -10.43 6.53 6.02
CA ASP A 164 -11.00 5.44 5.20
C ASP A 164 -10.89 4.04 5.84
N LEU A 165 -10.93 3.97 7.17
CA LEU A 165 -10.79 2.74 7.96
C LEU A 165 -12.09 2.27 8.61
N SER A 166 -13.25 2.71 8.14
CA SER A 166 -14.57 2.37 8.72
C SER A 166 -14.93 0.89 8.64
N THR A 167 -14.28 0.13 7.77
CA THR A 167 -14.52 -1.32 7.60
C THR A 167 -13.37 -2.14 8.18
N LEU A 168 -13.67 -3.38 8.57
CA LEU A 168 -12.69 -4.35 9.07
C LEU A 168 -12.63 -5.55 8.11
N PRO A 169 -11.49 -5.90 7.53
CA PRO A 169 -10.22 -5.17 7.56
C PRO A 169 -10.19 -3.97 6.59
N SER A 170 -9.39 -2.96 6.92
CA SER A 170 -9.10 -1.85 6.02
C SER A 170 -7.69 -1.29 6.23
N MET A 171 -7.16 -0.67 5.19
CA MET A 171 -5.81 -0.10 5.18
C MET A 171 -5.78 1.15 4.32
N ALA A 172 -4.98 2.13 4.72
CA ALA A 172 -4.78 3.36 3.97
C ALA A 172 -3.36 3.89 4.12
N VAL A 173 -2.81 4.46 3.05
CA VAL A 173 -1.60 5.29 3.08
C VAL A 173 -2.01 6.73 2.86
N ARG A 174 -1.66 7.62 3.78
CA ARG A 174 -2.05 9.04 3.77
C ARG A 174 -0.84 9.94 3.80
N ALA A 175 -0.88 11.04 3.03
CA ALA A 175 0.05 12.12 3.25
C ALA A 175 -0.14 12.65 4.69
N MET A 176 0.97 12.80 5.41
CA MET A 176 0.91 13.23 6.80
C MET A 176 2.00 14.27 7.06
N PRO A 177 1.64 15.48 7.51
CA PRO A 177 2.61 16.48 7.86
C PRO A 177 3.57 15.96 8.93
N ARG A 178 4.87 16.24 8.78
CA ARG A 178 5.92 15.76 9.68
C ARG A 178 5.66 16.14 11.14
N GLN A 179 5.06 17.30 11.37
CA GLN A 179 4.71 17.78 12.72
C GLN A 179 3.69 16.87 13.42
N ILE A 180 2.80 16.22 12.68
CA ILE A 180 1.80 15.29 13.22
C ILE A 180 2.47 13.97 13.61
N SER A 181 3.35 13.43 12.78
CA SER A 181 4.03 12.15 13.04
C SER A 181 5.24 12.27 13.97
N ALA A 182 5.77 13.47 14.19
CA ALA A 182 6.96 13.69 15.03
C ALA A 182 6.83 13.17 16.47
N PRO A 183 5.70 13.36 17.19
CA PRO A 183 5.54 12.83 18.53
C PRO A 183 5.65 11.30 18.58
N LEU A 184 5.14 10.59 17.57
CA LEU A 184 5.24 9.14 17.49
C LEU A 184 6.70 8.66 17.43
N HIS A 185 7.54 9.32 16.64
CA HIS A 185 8.97 9.05 16.60
C HIS A 185 9.70 9.45 17.89
N GLN A 186 9.26 10.53 18.54
CA GLN A 186 9.83 10.97 19.82
C GLN A 186 9.50 9.99 20.95
N ALA A 187 8.33 9.35 20.92
CA ALA A 187 7.90 8.39 21.94
C ALA A 187 8.92 7.25 22.17
N MET A 188 9.67 6.90 21.13
CA MET A 188 10.70 5.86 21.18
C MET A 188 12.13 6.38 21.41
N ALA A 189 12.29 7.67 21.76
CA ALA A 189 13.60 8.23 22.05
C ALA A 189 14.15 7.66 23.37
N ARG A 190 15.45 7.27 23.39
CA ARG A 190 16.10 6.61 24.51
C ARG A 190 16.88 7.62 25.36
N PHE A 191 16.22 8.52 26.06
CA PHE A 191 16.87 9.46 26.97
C PHE A 191 16.38 9.34 28.42
N LEU A 192 15.37 8.53 28.65
CA LEU A 192 14.84 8.19 29.97
C LEU A 192 14.88 6.67 30.15
N SER A 193 14.58 6.17 31.33
CA SER A 193 14.52 4.76 31.67
C SER A 193 13.34 4.43 32.58
N GLY A 194 12.95 3.18 32.64
CA GLY A 194 11.91 2.67 33.51
C GLY A 194 10.58 3.41 33.39
N ALA A 195 9.94 3.70 34.52
CA ALA A 195 8.63 4.34 34.56
C ALA A 195 8.59 5.71 33.88
N ALA A 196 9.66 6.50 33.97
CA ALA A 196 9.75 7.82 33.36
C ALA A 196 9.73 7.70 31.82
N GLN A 197 10.43 6.73 31.24
CA GLN A 197 10.41 6.46 29.81
C GLN A 197 9.00 6.04 29.35
N LYS A 198 8.34 5.17 30.11
CA LYS A 198 6.98 4.71 29.81
C LYS A 198 5.98 5.86 29.83
N LEU A 199 6.03 6.72 30.84
CA LEU A 199 5.18 7.92 30.94
C LEU A 199 5.43 8.90 29.81
N TYR A 200 6.69 9.12 29.44
CA TYR A 200 7.04 9.99 28.33
C TYR A 200 6.51 9.44 26.99
N ALA A 201 6.72 8.15 26.73
CA ALA A 201 6.20 7.51 25.53
C ALA A 201 4.66 7.59 25.47
N GLN A 202 3.99 7.36 26.59
CA GLN A 202 2.54 7.50 26.71
C GLN A 202 2.08 8.93 26.38
N ALA A 203 2.73 9.95 26.93
CA ALA A 203 2.40 11.35 26.67
C ALA A 203 2.57 11.68 25.17
N LYS A 204 3.64 11.20 24.54
CA LYS A 204 3.89 11.41 23.11
C LYS A 204 2.90 10.69 22.20
N VAL A 205 2.41 9.53 22.60
CA VAL A 205 1.33 8.84 21.86
C VAL A 205 0.02 9.62 21.97
N LEU A 206 -0.32 10.15 23.14
CA LEU A 206 -1.52 10.98 23.31
C LEU A 206 -1.42 12.28 22.51
N GLU A 207 -0.25 12.93 22.50
CA GLU A 207 0.04 14.10 21.64
C GLU A 207 -0.16 13.77 20.16
N TYR A 208 0.35 12.61 19.70
CA TYR A 208 0.17 12.15 18.34
C TYR A 208 -1.31 11.94 18.00
N LEU A 209 -2.06 11.22 18.84
CA LEU A 209 -3.48 10.94 18.60
C LEU A 209 -4.31 12.23 18.59
N SER A 210 -4.00 13.18 19.48
CA SER A 210 -4.65 14.49 19.50
C SER A 210 -4.36 15.28 18.21
N GLY A 211 -3.10 15.39 17.83
CA GLY A 211 -2.70 16.09 16.59
C GLY A 211 -3.26 15.43 15.32
N LEU A 212 -3.31 14.09 15.28
CA LEU A 212 -3.92 13.35 14.18
C LEU A 212 -5.42 13.63 14.07
N SER A 213 -6.16 13.58 15.20
CA SER A 213 -7.59 13.85 15.22
C SER A 213 -7.91 15.29 14.79
N GLU A 214 -7.15 16.27 15.29
CA GLU A 214 -7.32 17.67 14.91
C GLU A 214 -7.03 17.90 13.42
N HIS A 215 -5.90 17.37 12.91
CA HIS A 215 -5.51 17.48 11.51
C HIS A 215 -6.59 16.95 10.57
N LEU A 216 -7.09 15.74 10.85
CA LEU A 216 -8.14 15.11 10.03
C LEU A 216 -9.49 15.84 10.14
N SER A 217 -9.79 16.46 11.29
CA SER A 217 -11.00 17.27 11.47
C SER A 217 -10.95 18.56 10.64
N LEU A 218 -9.77 19.18 10.53
CA LEU A 218 -9.56 20.39 9.74
C LEU A 218 -9.60 20.12 8.23
N GLU A 219 -9.19 18.93 7.78
CA GLU A 219 -9.26 18.53 6.38
C GLU A 219 -10.70 18.31 5.89
N GLY A 220 -11.69 18.18 6.81
CA GLY A 220 -13.11 17.97 6.53
C GLY A 220 -13.41 16.59 5.89
N PRO A 221 -14.58 16.00 6.17
CA PRO A 221 -14.92 14.66 5.68
C PRO A 221 -15.12 14.56 4.16
N GLY A 222 -15.09 15.68 3.43
CA GLY A 222 -15.39 15.73 1.99
C GLY A 222 -14.18 15.92 1.06
N GLU A 223 -13.21 16.73 1.43
CA GLU A 223 -12.12 17.09 0.50
C GLU A 223 -11.02 16.03 0.41
N THR A 224 -10.65 15.45 1.51
CA THR A 224 -9.56 14.46 1.55
C THR A 224 -9.99 13.12 0.96
N SER A 225 -11.20 12.67 1.25
CA SER A 225 -11.77 11.46 0.63
C SER A 225 -11.92 11.62 -0.89
N ALA A 226 -12.32 12.79 -1.36
CA ALA A 226 -12.45 13.09 -2.79
C ALA A 226 -11.08 13.23 -3.48
N SER A 227 -10.09 13.84 -2.83
CA SER A 227 -8.72 13.97 -3.36
C SER A 227 -8.05 12.61 -3.49
N MET A 228 -8.09 11.78 -2.44
CA MET A 228 -7.55 10.43 -2.46
C MET A 228 -8.26 9.51 -3.45
N LEU A 229 -9.58 9.65 -3.57
CA LEU A 229 -10.33 8.90 -4.56
C LEU A 229 -9.86 9.25 -5.97
N ARG A 230 -9.66 10.55 -6.26
CA ARG A 230 -9.11 11.02 -7.54
C ARG A 230 -7.69 10.50 -7.78
N GLU A 231 -6.82 10.53 -6.75
CA GLU A 231 -5.46 9.99 -6.86
C GLU A 231 -5.45 8.49 -7.15
N ARG A 232 -6.27 7.69 -6.45
CA ARG A 232 -6.40 6.25 -6.69
C ARG A 232 -6.96 5.95 -8.08
N VAL A 233 -7.93 6.73 -8.53
CA VAL A 233 -8.51 6.63 -9.88
C VAL A 233 -7.48 7.01 -10.95
N ALA A 234 -6.67 8.04 -10.73
CA ALA A 234 -5.57 8.43 -11.61
C ALA A 234 -4.46 7.36 -11.65
N ALA A 235 -4.08 6.80 -10.49
CA ALA A 235 -3.14 5.70 -10.40
C ALA A 235 -3.66 4.45 -11.13
N CYS A 236 -4.94 4.12 -10.99
CA CYS A 236 -5.59 3.03 -11.73
C CYS A 236 -5.50 3.26 -13.23
N ARG A 237 -5.80 4.46 -13.72
CA ARG A 237 -5.65 4.81 -15.14
C ARG A 237 -4.21 4.60 -15.63
N ASN A 238 -3.23 5.12 -14.91
CA ASN A 238 -1.81 5.01 -15.30
C ASN A 238 -1.34 3.56 -15.31
N HIS A 239 -1.76 2.76 -14.32
CA HIS A 239 -1.52 1.32 -14.29
C HIS A 239 -2.11 0.62 -15.54
N LEU A 240 -3.37 0.90 -15.88
CA LEU A 240 -4.04 0.32 -17.05
C LEU A 240 -3.33 0.65 -18.36
N LEU A 241 -2.84 1.89 -18.51
CA LEU A 241 -2.12 2.32 -19.71
C LEU A 241 -0.77 1.63 -19.88
N GLY A 242 -0.14 1.19 -18.79
CA GLY A 242 1.12 0.43 -18.81
C GLY A 242 0.94 -1.09 -18.97
N LEU A 243 -0.30 -1.61 -18.89
CA LEU A 243 -0.53 -3.06 -18.97
C LEU A 243 -0.53 -3.57 -20.40
N GLU A 244 0.24 -4.62 -20.65
CA GLU A 244 0.19 -5.43 -21.88
C GLU A 244 -0.51 -6.78 -21.62
N GLY A 245 -1.06 -7.38 -22.65
CA GLY A 245 -1.71 -8.69 -22.57
C GLY A 245 -3.06 -8.70 -21.87
N LYS A 246 -3.37 -9.76 -21.12
CA LYS A 246 -4.69 -9.97 -20.50
C LYS A 246 -4.96 -8.93 -19.41
N LEU A 247 -6.14 -8.32 -19.44
CA LEU A 247 -6.58 -7.38 -18.44
C LEU A 247 -6.91 -8.07 -17.10
N PRO A 248 -6.54 -7.49 -15.96
CA PRO A 248 -6.99 -7.95 -14.66
C PRO A 248 -8.51 -7.79 -14.52
N SER A 249 -9.12 -8.57 -13.64
CA SER A 249 -10.54 -8.40 -13.31
C SER A 249 -10.78 -7.10 -12.56
N LEU A 250 -12.04 -6.62 -12.55
CA LEU A 250 -12.40 -5.44 -11.75
C LEU A 250 -12.14 -5.66 -10.25
N VAL A 251 -12.31 -6.90 -9.78
CA VAL A 251 -12.01 -7.28 -8.39
C VAL A 251 -10.51 -7.17 -8.10
N ALA A 252 -9.66 -7.65 -8.99
CA ALA A 252 -8.21 -7.53 -8.85
C ALA A 252 -7.75 -6.05 -8.85
N LEU A 253 -8.31 -5.22 -9.74
CA LEU A 253 -8.04 -3.78 -9.74
C LEU A 253 -8.52 -3.11 -8.44
N ALA A 254 -9.69 -3.51 -7.94
CA ALA A 254 -10.25 -3.01 -6.69
C ALA A 254 -9.32 -3.30 -5.50
N GLN A 255 -8.76 -4.51 -5.44
CA GLN A 255 -7.75 -4.91 -4.46
C GLN A 255 -6.46 -4.09 -4.61
N THR A 256 -5.92 -4.00 -5.84
CA THR A 256 -4.68 -3.23 -6.11
C THR A 256 -4.79 -1.76 -5.67
N PHE A 257 -5.95 -1.12 -5.88
CA PHE A 257 -6.15 0.29 -5.55
C PHE A 257 -6.91 0.52 -4.25
N ASN A 258 -7.10 -0.53 -3.46
CA ASN A 258 -7.77 -0.48 -2.15
C ASN A 258 -9.10 0.29 -2.17
N LEU A 259 -9.96 -0.07 -3.12
CA LEU A 259 -11.30 0.49 -3.28
C LEU A 259 -12.31 -0.62 -3.58
N PRO A 260 -13.54 -0.58 -3.07
CA PRO A 260 -14.60 -1.50 -3.51
C PRO A 260 -14.79 -1.39 -5.03
N ALA A 261 -14.91 -2.54 -5.72
CA ALA A 261 -15.00 -2.61 -7.18
C ALA A 261 -16.05 -1.67 -7.79
N LYS A 262 -17.23 -1.60 -7.18
CA LYS A 262 -18.32 -0.71 -7.59
C LYS A 262 -17.91 0.77 -7.45
N ARG A 263 -17.25 1.14 -6.32
CA ARG A 263 -16.82 2.52 -6.05
C ARG A 263 -15.69 2.94 -6.99
N LEU A 264 -14.71 2.06 -7.22
CA LEU A 264 -13.61 2.31 -8.16
C LEU A 264 -14.14 2.58 -9.57
N ASN A 265 -15.03 1.71 -10.09
CA ASN A 265 -15.57 1.86 -11.44
C ASN A 265 -16.50 3.09 -11.57
N ALA A 266 -17.29 3.42 -10.54
CA ALA A 266 -18.13 4.62 -10.52
C ALA A 266 -17.28 5.89 -10.53
N ALA A 267 -16.29 6.01 -9.63
CA ALA A 267 -15.40 7.16 -9.55
C ALA A 267 -14.54 7.31 -10.82
N PHE A 268 -14.12 6.20 -11.42
CA PHE A 268 -13.42 6.22 -12.70
C PHE A 268 -14.32 6.76 -13.82
N SER A 269 -15.60 6.33 -13.85
CA SER A 269 -16.58 6.82 -14.83
C SER A 269 -16.90 8.30 -14.64
N GLU A 270 -17.01 8.75 -13.40
CA GLU A 270 -17.21 10.16 -13.07
C GLU A 270 -16.02 11.03 -13.50
N THR A 271 -14.79 10.53 -13.29
CA THR A 271 -13.56 11.28 -13.62
C THR A 271 -13.24 11.29 -15.11
N TYR A 272 -13.46 10.17 -15.82
CA TYR A 272 -13.03 9.97 -17.22
C TYR A 272 -14.18 9.77 -18.21
N GLY A 273 -15.43 9.90 -17.78
CA GLY A 273 -16.63 9.83 -18.64
C GLY A 273 -16.99 8.42 -19.10
N GLN A 274 -16.27 7.39 -18.70
CA GLN A 274 -16.48 6.01 -19.14
C GLN A 274 -15.95 5.00 -18.11
N THR A 275 -16.51 3.78 -18.14
CA THR A 275 -16.07 2.71 -17.24
C THR A 275 -14.64 2.26 -17.53
N ILE A 276 -13.98 1.65 -16.55
CA ILE A 276 -12.60 1.15 -16.65
C ILE A 276 -12.39 0.29 -17.90
N PHE A 277 -13.27 -0.68 -18.13
CA PHE A 277 -13.10 -1.59 -19.28
C PHE A 277 -13.39 -0.94 -20.63
N VAL A 278 -14.32 0.02 -20.68
CA VAL A 278 -14.55 0.80 -21.90
C VAL A 278 -13.34 1.65 -22.21
N PHE A 279 -12.78 2.35 -21.22
CA PHE A 279 -11.58 3.17 -21.33
C PHE A 279 -10.40 2.37 -21.91
N ILE A 280 -10.03 1.27 -21.27
CA ILE A 280 -8.84 0.53 -21.67
C ILE A 280 -9.02 -0.19 -23.01
N THR A 281 -10.23 -0.71 -23.29
CA THR A 281 -10.54 -1.32 -24.58
C THR A 281 -10.44 -0.29 -25.71
N THR A 282 -11.00 0.89 -25.50
CA THR A 282 -10.91 2.02 -26.43
C THR A 282 -9.46 2.40 -26.70
N HIS A 283 -8.68 2.63 -25.65
CA HIS A 283 -7.27 2.98 -25.74
C HIS A 283 -6.45 1.92 -26.52
N ARG A 284 -6.63 0.64 -26.21
CA ARG A 284 -5.96 -0.46 -26.90
C ARG A 284 -6.33 -0.57 -28.39
N LEU A 285 -7.58 -0.32 -28.74
CA LEU A 285 -8.00 -0.29 -30.13
C LEU A 285 -7.41 0.91 -30.88
N ASP A 286 -7.25 2.07 -30.23
CA ASP A 286 -6.58 3.24 -30.81
C ASP A 286 -5.08 2.97 -31.03
N GLN A 287 -4.40 2.33 -30.07
CA GLN A 287 -3.01 1.87 -30.23
C GLN A 287 -2.89 0.85 -31.37
N ALA A 288 -3.85 -0.08 -31.49
CA ALA A 288 -3.89 -1.03 -32.58
C ALA A 288 -4.00 -0.34 -33.95
N ARG A 289 -4.87 0.67 -34.05
CA ARG A 289 -5.05 1.44 -35.27
C ARG A 289 -3.72 2.13 -35.67
N GLN A 290 -3.06 2.77 -34.73
CA GLN A 290 -1.78 3.43 -34.96
C GLN A 290 -0.70 2.43 -35.40
N ALA A 291 -0.56 1.28 -34.71
CA ALA A 291 0.39 0.25 -35.07
C ALA A 291 0.14 -0.34 -36.46
N LEU A 292 -1.13 -0.47 -36.88
CA LEU A 292 -1.51 -0.96 -38.21
C LEU A 292 -1.16 0.03 -39.33
N LEU A 293 -1.15 1.33 -39.03
CA LEU A 293 -0.77 2.39 -39.99
C LEU A 293 0.75 2.51 -40.10
N GLU A 294 1.46 2.38 -38.99
CA GLU A 294 2.90 2.66 -38.88
C GLU A 294 3.80 1.44 -39.09
N THR A 295 3.27 0.21 -38.89
CA THR A 295 4.07 -1.01 -38.86
C THR A 295 3.40 -2.17 -39.59
N ASP A 296 4.23 -3.14 -40.01
CA ASP A 296 3.79 -4.40 -40.64
C ASP A 296 3.55 -5.53 -39.60
N VAL A 297 3.29 -5.19 -38.31
CA VAL A 297 3.12 -6.18 -37.24
C VAL A 297 2.02 -7.19 -37.58
N PRO A 298 2.26 -8.52 -37.41
CA PRO A 298 1.25 -9.53 -37.73
C PRO A 298 -0.01 -9.37 -36.88
N MET A 299 -1.19 -9.54 -37.49
CA MET A 299 -2.49 -9.36 -36.82
C MET A 299 -2.62 -10.24 -35.55
N LYS A 300 -2.07 -11.47 -35.60
CA LYS A 300 -2.07 -12.38 -34.45
C LYS A 300 -1.20 -11.85 -33.31
N ALA A 301 -0.03 -11.30 -33.60
CA ALA A 301 0.85 -10.73 -32.59
C ALA A 301 0.22 -9.47 -31.96
N LEU A 302 -0.37 -8.61 -32.78
CA LEU A 302 -1.06 -7.40 -32.31
C LEU A 302 -2.25 -7.75 -31.41
N SER A 303 -3.13 -8.67 -31.83
CA SER A 303 -4.28 -9.08 -31.03
C SER A 303 -3.88 -9.68 -29.68
N HIS A 304 -2.81 -10.48 -29.65
CA HIS A 304 -2.28 -11.07 -28.41
C HIS A 304 -1.68 -10.00 -27.47
N LYS A 305 -0.89 -9.08 -28.02
CA LYS A 305 -0.32 -7.95 -27.25
C LYS A 305 -1.41 -7.09 -26.58
N LEU A 306 -2.57 -6.94 -27.24
CA LEU A 306 -3.73 -6.22 -26.74
C LEU A 306 -4.63 -7.06 -25.82
N GLY A 307 -4.26 -8.31 -25.54
CA GLY A 307 -4.94 -9.17 -24.58
C GLY A 307 -6.18 -9.91 -25.11
N TYR A 308 -6.36 -9.98 -26.42
CA TYR A 308 -7.42 -10.76 -27.01
C TYR A 308 -7.02 -12.24 -27.15
N SER A 309 -7.82 -13.14 -26.60
CA SER A 309 -7.59 -14.59 -26.70
C SER A 309 -7.70 -15.12 -28.14
N HIS A 310 -8.53 -14.47 -28.97
CA HIS A 310 -8.76 -14.83 -30.35
C HIS A 310 -8.72 -13.60 -31.27
N VAL A 311 -8.06 -13.75 -32.41
CA VAL A 311 -7.94 -12.68 -33.41
C VAL A 311 -9.31 -12.19 -33.89
N ASN A 312 -10.30 -13.09 -34.00
CA ASN A 312 -11.65 -12.76 -34.46
C ASN A 312 -12.35 -11.77 -33.49
N ASN A 313 -12.15 -11.92 -32.18
CA ASN A 313 -12.70 -11.01 -31.18
C ASN A 313 -12.10 -9.60 -31.31
N PHE A 314 -10.80 -9.53 -31.61
CA PHE A 314 -10.13 -8.27 -31.91
C PHE A 314 -10.68 -7.62 -33.17
N ILE A 315 -10.80 -8.38 -34.26
CA ILE A 315 -11.34 -7.89 -35.56
C ILE A 315 -12.75 -7.35 -35.39
N THR A 316 -13.62 -8.06 -34.64
CA THR A 316 -15.00 -7.62 -34.36
C THR A 316 -15.03 -6.33 -33.53
N ALA A 317 -14.22 -6.26 -32.48
CA ALA A 317 -14.14 -5.08 -31.64
C ALA A 317 -13.60 -3.85 -32.40
N PHE A 318 -12.58 -4.06 -33.23
CA PHE A 318 -11.98 -3.03 -34.08
C PHE A 318 -12.99 -2.50 -35.11
N GLN A 319 -13.68 -3.42 -35.82
CA GLN A 319 -14.69 -3.06 -36.81
C GLN A 319 -15.88 -2.32 -36.18
N LYS A 320 -16.31 -2.73 -35.00
CA LYS A 320 -17.37 -2.05 -34.25
C LYS A 320 -16.97 -0.59 -33.91
N ARG A 321 -15.69 -0.36 -33.59
CA ARG A 321 -15.20 0.97 -33.21
C ARG A 321 -14.92 1.88 -34.40
N PHE A 322 -14.29 1.35 -35.45
CA PHE A 322 -13.78 2.16 -36.57
C PHE A 322 -14.58 2.01 -37.87
N GLY A 323 -15.65 1.20 -37.90
CA GLY A 323 -16.49 0.97 -39.06
C GLY A 323 -15.84 0.18 -40.19
N GLN A 324 -14.56 -0.24 -40.05
CA GLN A 324 -13.80 -0.98 -41.05
C GLN A 324 -12.91 -2.04 -40.39
N SER A 325 -12.56 -3.06 -41.15
CA SER A 325 -11.71 -4.14 -40.64
C SER A 325 -10.23 -3.67 -40.48
N PRO A 326 -9.45 -4.26 -39.54
CA PRO A 326 -8.02 -3.94 -39.42
C PRO A 326 -7.25 -4.26 -40.72
N GLY A 327 -7.67 -5.26 -41.49
CA GLY A 327 -7.06 -5.63 -42.78
C GLY A 327 -7.29 -4.57 -43.88
N SER A 328 -8.49 -3.99 -43.93
CA SER A 328 -8.82 -2.96 -44.93
C SER A 328 -8.09 -1.64 -44.66
N LEU A 329 -7.74 -1.35 -43.40
CA LEU A 329 -6.97 -0.17 -43.03
C LEU A 329 -5.54 -0.22 -43.60
N ARG A 330 -4.90 -1.39 -43.58
CA ARG A 330 -3.56 -1.61 -44.16
C ARG A 330 -3.52 -1.42 -45.66
N THR A 331 -4.62 -1.70 -46.34
CA THR A 331 -4.67 -1.67 -47.83
C THR A 331 -4.94 -0.25 -48.37
N ARG A 332 -5.54 0.63 -47.57
CA ARG A 332 -5.92 2.00 -48.00
C ARG A 332 -4.81 3.05 -47.94
N GLU A 333 -3.85 2.92 -47.05
CA GLU A 333 -2.74 3.90 -46.87
C GLU A 333 -1.38 3.36 -47.39
N GLY A 334 -1.41 2.70 -48.53
CA GLY A 334 -0.29 2.70 -49.45
C GLY A 334 0.96 1.95 -49.03
N LYS A 335 1.14 0.70 -49.57
CA LYS A 335 2.45 0.34 -50.12
C LYS A 335 2.51 0.83 -51.58
N PRO A 336 3.63 1.48 -52.00
CA PRO A 336 3.83 1.69 -53.43
C PRO A 336 3.82 0.33 -54.10
N LEU A 337 3.02 0.22 -55.17
CA LEU A 337 2.96 -0.94 -56.04
C LEU A 337 4.40 -1.33 -56.42
N LYS A 338 4.88 -2.51 -56.01
CA LYS A 338 6.08 -3.09 -56.61
C LYS A 338 5.83 -3.22 -58.09
N PRO A 339 6.72 -2.70 -58.96
CA PRO A 339 6.57 -2.87 -60.42
C PRO A 339 6.54 -4.37 -60.71
N ARG A 340 5.53 -4.83 -61.40
CA ARG A 340 5.53 -6.14 -62.03
C ARG A 340 6.67 -6.13 -63.03
N ILE A 341 7.72 -6.86 -62.70
CA ILE A 341 8.72 -7.21 -63.71
C ILE A 341 8.08 -8.26 -64.61
N ALA A 342 8.01 -7.91 -65.90
CA ALA A 342 7.57 -8.76 -66.98
C ALA A 342 8.59 -9.88 -67.25
#